data_f8c54238c313fe6f28c61022ebfdc5e8
#
_entry.id   f8c54238c313fe6f28c61022ebfdc5e8
#
_cell.length_a   1.000
_cell.length_b   1.000
_cell.length_c   1.000
_cell.angle_alpha   90.00
_cell.angle_beta   90.00
_cell.angle_gamma   90.00
#
_symmetry.space_group_name_H-M   'P 1'
#
loop_
_entity.id
_entity.type
_entity.pdbx_description
1 polymer ?
#
loop_
_entity_poly.entity_id
_entity_poly.type
_entity_poly.pdbx_seq_one_letter_code
_entity_poly.pdbx_strand_id
1 'polypeptide(L)'
;MMITSNQEIDSSRASEVVLSEFGGCLDSHWYAVYTCANHEKQVASQFLERNIEHFLPLYESTRRWADRKKRVQLPLFDGYVFVRIALRDRLSVLRVPSVVKLVGFNGQPAAVSSGEMEFLKNTLLPELRAEPHPYLTAGRRVRIVRGALQGAEGILIRKKKASRVVVCMDLIARAASVEVESTDLERI
;
A
#
# COMPACT_ATOMS: atom_id res chain seq x y z
N MET A 1 -40.94 -15.22 -22.39
CA MET A 1 -40.51 -15.82 -21.13
C MET A 1 -39.09 -15.30 -20.87
N MET A 2 -38.99 -14.26 -20.07
CA MET A 2 -37.77 -13.54 -19.77
C MET A 2 -37.01 -14.28 -18.67
N ILE A 3 -35.73 -14.54 -18.88
CA ILE A 3 -34.83 -15.00 -17.82
C ILE A 3 -33.80 -13.89 -17.60
N THR A 4 -33.98 -13.17 -16.52
CA THR A 4 -33.07 -12.13 -16.03
C THR A 4 -31.94 -12.83 -15.30
N SER A 5 -30.74 -12.83 -15.89
CA SER A 5 -29.53 -13.28 -15.19
C SER A 5 -29.02 -12.15 -14.30
N ASN A 6 -29.20 -12.33 -13.01
CA ASN A 6 -28.61 -11.50 -11.98
C ASN A 6 -27.11 -11.86 -11.90
N GLN A 7 -26.22 -11.01 -12.41
CA GLN A 7 -24.79 -11.13 -12.15
C GLN A 7 -24.52 -10.55 -10.78
N GLU A 8 -24.35 -11.44 -9.82
CA GLU A 8 -23.70 -11.11 -8.54
C GLU A 8 -22.25 -10.69 -8.83
N ILE A 9 -21.97 -9.43 -8.53
CA ILE A 9 -20.62 -8.89 -8.60
C ILE A 9 -19.88 -9.46 -7.39
N ASP A 10 -19.01 -10.43 -7.70
CA ASP A 10 -18.10 -11.05 -6.74
C ASP A 10 -17.18 -10.00 -6.09
N SER A 11 -17.42 -9.73 -4.81
CA SER A 11 -16.70 -8.75 -3.99
C SER A 11 -15.29 -9.19 -3.58
N SER A 12 -14.71 -10.20 -4.21
CA SER A 12 -13.46 -10.81 -3.75
C SER A 12 -12.19 -10.30 -4.42
N ARG A 13 -12.24 -9.16 -5.13
CA ARG A 13 -11.06 -8.51 -5.70
C ARG A 13 -10.62 -7.28 -4.89
N ALA A 14 -10.21 -7.51 -3.68
CA ALA A 14 -9.51 -6.53 -2.87
C ALA A 14 -8.01 -6.56 -3.19
N SER A 15 -7.60 -5.70 -4.02
CA SER A 15 -6.28 -5.31 -4.55
C SER A 15 -6.15 -5.55 -6.06
N GLU A 16 -6.92 -4.82 -6.85
CA GLU A 16 -6.66 -4.73 -8.28
C GLU A 16 -5.37 -3.92 -8.49
N VAL A 17 -4.27 -4.67 -8.62
CA VAL A 17 -3.12 -4.18 -9.35
C VAL A 17 -3.56 -4.15 -10.81
N VAL A 18 -4.00 -3.00 -11.29
CA VAL A 18 -4.19 -2.81 -12.72
C VAL A 18 -2.81 -2.77 -13.35
N LEU A 19 -2.30 -3.96 -13.70
CA LEU A 19 -1.16 -4.11 -14.59
C LEU A 19 -1.66 -3.82 -16.00
N SER A 20 -1.82 -2.55 -16.35
CA SER A 20 -1.93 -2.19 -17.75
C SER A 20 -0.56 -2.43 -18.40
N GLU A 21 -0.54 -3.21 -19.46
CA GLU A 21 0.61 -3.40 -20.34
C GLU A 21 0.97 -2.06 -21.02
N PHE A 22 1.64 -1.19 -20.25
CA PHE A 22 2.24 0.01 -20.81
C PHE A 22 3.69 -0.30 -21.18
N GLY A 23 3.98 -0.17 -22.47
CA GLY A 23 5.32 -0.30 -23.03
C GLY A 23 6.35 0.44 -22.19
N GLY A 24 7.29 -0.32 -21.61
CA GLY A 24 8.23 0.14 -20.60
C GLY A 24 9.03 1.35 -21.06
N CYS A 25 8.74 2.50 -20.49
CA CYS A 25 9.67 3.60 -20.47
C CYS A 25 10.70 3.28 -19.39
N LEU A 26 11.97 3.03 -19.78
CA LEU A 26 13.09 2.64 -18.92
C LEU A 26 13.33 3.59 -17.73
N ASP A 27 12.71 4.78 -17.72
CA ASP A 27 12.88 5.83 -16.73
C ASP A 27 11.71 5.96 -15.74
N SER A 28 10.75 5.04 -15.73
CA SER A 28 9.61 5.13 -14.82
C SER A 28 9.90 4.53 -13.45
N HIS A 29 9.68 5.31 -12.41
CA HIS A 29 9.89 4.93 -11.01
C HIS A 29 8.61 5.12 -10.19
N TRP A 30 8.54 4.44 -9.06
CA TRP A 30 7.47 4.66 -8.10
C TRP A 30 7.70 5.93 -7.28
N TYR A 31 6.66 6.70 -7.11
CA TYR A 31 6.64 7.91 -6.28
C TYR A 31 5.45 7.86 -5.33
N ALA A 32 5.64 8.36 -4.11
CA ALA A 32 4.55 8.57 -3.19
C ALA A 32 3.88 9.93 -3.49
N VAL A 33 2.56 9.91 -3.60
CA VAL A 33 1.70 11.10 -3.79
C VAL A 33 1.01 11.40 -2.48
N TYR A 34 1.18 12.62 -1.97
CA TYR A 34 0.41 13.10 -0.83
C TYR A 34 -0.89 13.71 -1.31
N THR A 35 -2.01 13.28 -0.72
CA THR A 35 -3.36 13.69 -1.09
C THR A 35 -4.07 14.43 0.04
N CYS A 36 -5.18 15.07 -0.26
CA CYS A 36 -6.10 15.54 0.79
C CYS A 36 -6.61 14.34 1.60
N ALA A 37 -6.82 14.55 2.90
CA ALA A 37 -7.28 13.50 3.80
C ALA A 37 -8.61 12.88 3.36
N ASN A 38 -8.70 11.55 3.42
CA ASN A 38 -9.85 10.75 2.99
C ASN A 38 -10.21 10.85 1.48
N HIS A 39 -9.32 11.40 0.64
CA HIS A 39 -9.50 11.47 -0.81
C HIS A 39 -8.65 10.44 -1.57
N GLU A 40 -7.95 9.55 -0.88
CA GLU A 40 -7.02 8.58 -1.47
C GLU A 40 -7.71 7.71 -2.53
N LYS A 41 -8.90 7.18 -2.22
CA LYS A 41 -9.69 6.36 -3.16
C LYS A 41 -10.19 7.15 -4.37
N GLN A 42 -10.60 8.39 -4.15
CA GLN A 42 -11.04 9.28 -5.21
C GLN A 42 -9.86 9.61 -6.15
N VAL A 43 -8.70 9.90 -5.59
CA VAL A 43 -7.47 10.16 -6.36
C VAL A 43 -7.07 8.91 -7.15
N ALA A 44 -7.11 7.73 -6.54
CA ALA A 44 -6.82 6.47 -7.23
C ALA A 44 -7.78 6.23 -8.41
N SER A 45 -9.09 6.46 -8.24
CA SER A 45 -10.07 6.38 -9.34
C SER A 45 -9.73 7.35 -10.49
N GLN A 46 -9.34 8.58 -10.17
CA GLN A 46 -8.94 9.56 -11.18
C GLN A 46 -7.63 9.19 -11.89
N PHE A 47 -6.69 8.53 -11.22
CA PHE A 47 -5.50 7.99 -11.86
C PHE A 47 -5.85 6.88 -12.83
N LEU A 48 -6.78 5.98 -12.46
CA LEU A 48 -7.29 4.93 -13.34
C LEU A 48 -7.91 5.53 -14.63
N GLU A 49 -8.81 6.50 -14.49
CA GLU A 49 -9.48 7.18 -15.61
C GLU A 49 -8.48 7.85 -16.58
N ARG A 50 -7.32 8.26 -16.06
CA ARG A 50 -6.26 8.94 -16.82
C ARG A 50 -5.16 7.98 -17.30
N ASN A 51 -5.34 6.67 -17.09
CA ASN A 51 -4.34 5.65 -17.41
C ASN A 51 -2.97 5.91 -16.73
N ILE A 52 -2.98 6.43 -15.51
CA ILE A 52 -1.77 6.58 -14.69
C ILE A 52 -1.62 5.32 -13.85
N GLU A 53 -0.50 4.59 -14.03
CA GLU A 53 -0.21 3.41 -13.21
C GLU A 53 -0.09 3.84 -11.74
N HIS A 54 -0.91 3.24 -10.88
CA HIS A 54 -0.97 3.62 -9.47
C HIS A 54 -1.20 2.41 -8.58
N PHE A 55 -0.94 2.60 -7.29
CA PHE A 55 -1.16 1.60 -6.27
C PHE A 55 -1.65 2.28 -4.99
N LEU A 56 -2.84 1.90 -4.54
CA LEU A 56 -3.40 2.33 -3.26
C LEU A 56 -3.45 1.11 -2.33
N PRO A 57 -2.52 1.02 -1.36
CA PRO A 57 -2.53 -0.07 -0.38
C PRO A 57 -3.75 0.05 0.53
N LEU A 58 -4.63 -0.95 0.52
CA LEU A 58 -5.82 -1.02 1.35
C LEU A 58 -5.73 -2.19 2.33
N TYR A 59 -6.25 -2.02 3.54
CA TYR A 59 -6.41 -3.10 4.50
C TYR A 59 -7.85 -3.23 4.96
N GLU A 60 -8.28 -4.42 5.35
CA GLU A 60 -9.61 -4.64 5.93
C GLU A 60 -9.66 -4.21 7.39
N SER A 61 -10.63 -3.37 7.72
CA SER A 61 -10.93 -2.98 9.10
C SER A 61 -12.39 -3.31 9.42
N THR A 62 -12.61 -3.93 10.57
CA THR A 62 -13.98 -4.17 11.06
C THR A 62 -14.40 -3.02 11.95
N ARG A 63 -15.29 -2.18 11.45
CA ARG A 63 -15.92 -1.10 12.26
C ARG A 63 -17.25 -1.55 12.83
N ARG A 64 -17.45 -1.24 14.09
CA ARG A 64 -18.71 -1.49 14.80
C ARG A 64 -19.56 -0.23 14.69
N TRP A 65 -20.71 -0.34 14.01
CA TRP A 65 -21.76 0.65 14.00
C TRP A 65 -22.80 0.24 15.04
N ALA A 66 -23.67 1.13 15.46
CA ALA A 66 -24.57 0.94 16.62
C ALA A 66 -25.24 -0.45 16.67
N ASP A 67 -25.62 -1.01 15.54
CA ASP A 67 -26.37 -2.26 15.41
C ASP A 67 -25.65 -3.41 14.68
N ARG A 68 -24.52 -3.11 13.97
CA ARG A 68 -23.86 -4.11 13.11
C ARG A 68 -22.37 -3.91 12.99
N LYS A 69 -21.66 -4.99 12.70
CA LYS A 69 -20.25 -4.98 12.29
C LYS A 69 -20.17 -4.86 10.76
N LYS A 70 -19.45 -3.88 10.24
CA LYS A 70 -19.18 -3.72 8.81
C LYS A 70 -17.69 -3.84 8.54
N ARG A 71 -17.32 -4.66 7.57
CA ARG A 71 -15.96 -4.69 7.01
C ARG A 71 -15.82 -3.51 6.06
N VAL A 72 -14.79 -2.76 6.21
CA VAL A 72 -14.44 -1.62 5.36
C VAL A 72 -12.98 -1.70 4.95
N GLN A 73 -12.72 -1.36 3.71
CA GLN A 73 -11.35 -1.23 3.23
C GLN A 73 -10.88 0.21 3.47
N LEU A 74 -9.78 0.37 4.15
CA LEU A 74 -9.17 1.65 4.47
C LEU A 74 -7.77 1.72 3.87
N PRO A 75 -7.28 2.92 3.51
CA PRO A 75 -5.89 3.12 3.14
C PRO A 75 -4.96 2.63 4.26
N LEU A 76 -3.93 1.88 3.90
CA LEU A 76 -2.91 1.44 4.85
C LEU A 76 -2.08 2.63 5.33
N PHE A 77 -1.90 3.63 4.49
CA PHE A 77 -1.21 4.89 4.78
C PHE A 77 -2.13 6.07 4.45
N ASP A 78 -2.73 6.65 5.49
CA ASP A 78 -3.62 7.79 5.34
C ASP A 78 -2.92 8.96 4.62
N GLY A 79 -3.57 9.47 3.57
CA GLY A 79 -3.08 10.58 2.77
C GLY A 79 -2.08 10.20 1.68
N TYR A 80 -1.83 8.91 1.42
CA TYR A 80 -0.84 8.51 0.42
C TYR A 80 -1.39 7.54 -0.62
N VAL A 81 -1.01 7.81 -1.88
CA VAL A 81 -1.20 6.93 -3.04
C VAL A 81 0.14 6.82 -3.76
N PHE A 82 0.48 5.68 -4.30
CA PHE A 82 1.70 5.49 -5.07
C PHE A 82 1.39 5.54 -6.57
N VAL A 83 2.28 6.15 -7.34
CA VAL A 83 2.19 6.20 -8.81
C VAL A 83 3.50 5.78 -9.43
N ARG A 84 3.43 5.13 -10.60
CA ARG A 84 4.61 4.80 -11.39
C ARG A 84 4.63 5.66 -12.64
N ILE A 85 5.57 6.57 -12.71
CA ILE A 85 5.69 7.55 -13.81
C ILE A 85 7.16 7.83 -14.13
N ALA A 86 7.41 8.32 -15.33
CA ALA A 86 8.63 9.08 -15.61
C ALA A 86 8.50 10.48 -14.99
N LEU A 87 9.55 10.99 -14.37
CA LEU A 87 9.48 12.28 -13.63
C LEU A 87 9.11 13.48 -14.53
N ARG A 88 9.39 13.40 -15.82
CA ARG A 88 8.95 14.38 -16.82
C ARG A 88 7.42 14.51 -16.89
N ASP A 89 6.70 13.42 -16.59
CA ASP A 89 5.23 13.35 -16.65
C ASP A 89 4.56 13.73 -15.31
N ARG A 90 5.32 14.22 -14.34
CA ARG A 90 4.82 14.60 -13.00
C ARG A 90 3.63 15.56 -13.01
N LEU A 91 3.52 16.40 -14.04
CA LEU A 91 2.40 17.34 -14.15
C LEU A 91 1.06 16.64 -14.38
N SER A 92 1.04 15.46 -15.02
CA SER A 92 -0.18 14.67 -15.19
C SER A 92 -0.76 14.23 -13.85
N VAL A 93 0.11 13.91 -12.88
CA VAL A 93 -0.25 13.54 -11.50
C VAL A 93 -0.67 14.79 -10.71
N LEU A 94 0.11 15.86 -10.75
CA LEU A 94 -0.13 17.07 -9.95
C LEU A 94 -1.40 17.84 -10.35
N ARG A 95 -1.91 17.63 -11.58
CA ARG A 95 -3.18 18.20 -12.06
C ARG A 95 -4.41 17.42 -11.62
N VAL A 96 -4.24 16.31 -10.95
CA VAL A 96 -5.37 15.52 -10.44
C VAL A 96 -5.95 16.22 -9.21
N PRO A 97 -7.25 16.50 -9.16
CA PRO A 97 -7.90 17.09 -7.99
C PRO A 97 -7.62 16.29 -6.71
N SER A 98 -7.40 17.01 -5.61
CA SER A 98 -7.04 16.45 -4.30
C SER A 98 -5.62 15.88 -4.18
N VAL A 99 -4.80 15.91 -5.23
CA VAL A 99 -3.36 15.71 -5.13
C VAL A 99 -2.72 17.00 -4.59
N VAL A 100 -1.92 16.87 -3.55
CA VAL A 100 -1.21 18.00 -2.91
C VAL A 100 0.21 18.13 -3.48
N LYS A 101 0.96 17.00 -3.45
CA LYS A 101 2.35 16.99 -3.95
C LYS A 101 2.87 15.57 -4.17
N LEU A 102 3.93 15.44 -4.94
CA LEU A 102 4.83 14.29 -4.89
C LEU A 102 5.75 14.41 -3.67
N VAL A 103 5.93 13.31 -2.94
CA VAL A 103 6.79 13.29 -1.76
C VAL A 103 8.26 13.29 -2.18
N GLY A 104 9.09 13.98 -1.44
CA GLY A 104 10.52 14.06 -1.70
C GLY A 104 11.23 15.00 -0.74
N PHE A 105 12.47 15.33 -1.08
CA PHE A 105 13.34 16.15 -0.26
C PHE A 105 13.74 17.43 -1.02
N ASN A 106 13.82 18.55 -0.32
CA ASN A 106 14.24 19.85 -0.87
C ASN A 106 13.49 20.25 -2.16
N GLY A 107 12.18 19.94 -2.22
CA GLY A 107 11.34 20.25 -3.39
C GLY A 107 11.52 19.32 -4.60
N GLN A 108 12.41 18.33 -4.50
CA GLN A 108 12.60 17.31 -5.54
C GLN A 108 11.86 16.02 -5.14
N PRO A 109 10.99 15.48 -6.03
CA PRO A 109 10.37 14.17 -5.79
C PRO A 109 11.41 13.08 -5.62
N ALA A 110 11.23 12.22 -4.62
CA ALA A 110 12.09 11.08 -4.37
C ALA A 110 11.39 9.79 -4.79
N ALA A 111 12.11 8.93 -5.52
CA ALA A 111 11.60 7.63 -5.90
C ALA A 111 11.53 6.69 -4.69
N VAL A 112 10.45 5.92 -4.61
CA VAL A 112 10.34 4.78 -3.70
C VAL A 112 11.10 3.62 -4.31
N SER A 113 11.89 2.92 -3.50
CA SER A 113 12.67 1.78 -4.01
C SER A 113 11.77 0.65 -4.51
N SER A 114 12.24 -0.08 -5.52
CA SER A 114 11.48 -1.23 -6.05
C SER A 114 11.26 -2.29 -4.97
N GLY A 115 12.22 -2.50 -4.08
CA GLY A 115 12.11 -3.44 -2.95
C GLY A 115 11.02 -3.05 -1.96
N GLU A 116 10.91 -1.77 -1.59
CA GLU A 116 9.82 -1.27 -0.72
C GLU A 116 8.44 -1.45 -1.39
N MET A 117 8.35 -1.18 -2.70
CA MET A 117 7.08 -1.35 -3.42
C MET A 117 6.68 -2.82 -3.55
N GLU A 118 7.64 -3.69 -3.84
CA GLU A 118 7.39 -5.14 -3.91
C GLU A 118 6.99 -5.69 -2.55
N PHE A 119 7.70 -5.31 -1.49
CA PHE A 119 7.31 -5.64 -0.13
C PHE A 119 5.88 -5.18 0.16
N LEU A 120 5.54 -3.93 -0.15
CA LEU A 120 4.22 -3.38 0.12
C LEU A 120 3.12 -4.13 -0.64
N LYS A 121 3.35 -4.48 -1.89
CA LYS A 121 2.41 -5.29 -2.69
C LYS A 121 2.23 -6.69 -2.07
N ASN A 122 3.32 -7.33 -1.68
CA ASN A 122 3.28 -8.66 -1.05
C ASN A 122 2.64 -8.64 0.34
N THR A 123 2.79 -7.53 1.09
CA THR A 123 2.18 -7.35 2.42
C THR A 123 0.66 -7.36 2.39
N LEU A 124 0.06 -7.03 1.25
CA LEU A 124 -1.39 -6.97 1.07
C LEU A 124 -2.00 -8.26 0.52
N LEU A 125 -1.22 -9.34 0.42
CA LEU A 125 -1.76 -10.66 0.09
C LEU A 125 -2.82 -11.08 1.15
N PRO A 126 -3.89 -11.77 0.73
CA PRO A 126 -5.01 -12.13 1.62
C PRO A 126 -4.60 -12.92 2.87
N GLU A 127 -3.50 -13.68 2.77
CA GLU A 127 -2.96 -14.50 3.86
C GLU A 127 -2.28 -13.66 4.95
N LEU A 128 -1.86 -12.44 4.61
CA LEU A 128 -1.12 -11.56 5.49
C LEU A 128 -2.04 -10.48 6.06
N ARG A 129 -2.11 -10.42 7.38
CA ARG A 129 -2.89 -9.39 8.08
C ARG A 129 -2.05 -8.14 8.28
N ALA A 130 -1.98 -7.32 7.24
CA ALA A 130 -1.35 -6.01 7.34
C ALA A 130 -2.24 -5.04 8.13
N GLU A 131 -1.62 -4.27 9.01
CA GLU A 131 -2.30 -3.21 9.77
C GLU A 131 -1.40 -1.96 9.81
N PRO A 132 -1.96 -0.74 9.78
CA PRO A 132 -1.20 0.48 10.03
C PRO A 132 -0.49 0.40 11.38
N HIS A 133 0.75 0.88 11.43
CA HIS A 133 1.51 0.97 12.67
C HIS A 133 2.20 2.34 12.76
N PRO A 134 2.35 2.91 13.97
CA PRO A 134 3.20 4.08 14.15
C PRO A 134 4.62 3.81 13.65
N TYR A 135 5.21 4.80 13.01
CA TYR A 135 6.59 4.72 12.53
C TYR A 135 7.55 4.50 13.70
N LEU A 136 8.46 3.53 13.56
CA LEU A 136 9.42 3.15 14.58
C LEU A 136 10.84 3.43 14.09
N THR A 137 11.62 4.13 14.91
CA THR A 137 13.03 4.41 14.64
C THR A 137 13.98 3.50 15.41
N ALA A 138 13.48 2.78 16.42
CA ALA A 138 14.27 1.91 17.28
C ALA A 138 13.54 0.61 17.59
N GLY A 139 14.30 -0.43 17.87
CA GLY A 139 13.80 -1.76 18.24
C GLY A 139 14.70 -2.88 17.74
N ARG A 140 14.26 -4.12 17.96
CA ARG A 140 15.01 -5.30 17.50
C ARG A 140 14.81 -5.49 16.00
N ARG A 141 15.87 -5.32 15.24
CA ARG A 141 15.86 -5.55 13.78
C ARG A 141 15.86 -7.05 13.50
N VAL A 142 15.05 -7.43 12.53
CA VAL A 142 14.91 -8.81 12.05
C VAL A 142 14.73 -8.81 10.55
N ARG A 143 15.12 -9.94 9.92
CA ARG A 143 14.85 -10.23 8.51
C ARG A 143 13.88 -11.42 8.44
N ILE A 144 12.95 -11.36 7.51
CA ILE A 144 12.04 -12.47 7.22
C ILE A 144 12.76 -13.42 6.27
N VAL A 145 12.94 -14.68 6.67
CA VAL A 145 13.73 -15.68 5.90
C VAL A 145 12.87 -16.64 5.09
N ARG A 146 11.55 -16.64 5.28
CA ARG A 146 10.61 -17.53 4.57
C ARG A 146 9.29 -16.83 4.26
N GLY A 147 8.55 -17.41 3.27
CA GLY A 147 7.21 -16.96 2.89
C GLY A 147 7.22 -15.81 1.90
N ALA A 148 6.02 -15.22 1.66
CA ALA A 148 5.82 -14.18 0.66
C ALA A 148 6.60 -12.87 0.91
N LEU A 149 7.07 -12.68 2.14
CA LEU A 149 7.86 -11.51 2.55
C LEU A 149 9.34 -11.83 2.76
N GLN A 150 9.83 -12.94 2.23
CA GLN A 150 11.23 -13.32 2.36
C GLN A 150 12.17 -12.21 1.90
N GLY A 151 13.20 -11.95 2.70
CA GLY A 151 14.18 -10.88 2.46
C GLY A 151 13.80 -9.52 3.02
N ALA A 152 12.55 -9.31 3.42
CA ALA A 152 12.13 -8.06 4.05
C ALA A 152 12.73 -7.89 5.44
N GLU A 153 13.15 -6.67 5.75
CA GLU A 153 13.69 -6.28 7.04
C GLU A 153 12.72 -5.38 7.79
N GLY A 154 12.70 -5.49 9.10
CA GLY A 154 11.82 -4.67 9.92
C GLY A 154 12.14 -4.76 11.40
N ILE A 155 11.27 -4.17 12.21
CA ILE A 155 11.39 -4.14 13.66
C ILE A 155 10.41 -5.14 14.27
N LEU A 156 10.95 -6.09 15.05
CA LEU A 156 10.14 -7.07 15.74
C LEU A 156 9.39 -6.45 16.91
N ILE A 157 8.07 -6.62 16.91
CA ILE A 157 7.21 -6.38 18.06
C ILE A 157 6.52 -7.69 18.47
N ARG A 158 6.44 -7.93 19.78
CA ARG A 158 5.71 -9.08 20.33
C ARG A 158 4.37 -8.61 20.89
N LYS A 159 3.28 -9.21 20.37
CA LYS A 159 1.96 -9.15 21.02
C LYS A 159 1.60 -10.54 21.53
N LYS A 160 1.10 -10.64 22.75
CA LYS A 160 0.75 -11.77 23.61
C LYS A 160 0.74 -13.20 23.00
N LYS A 161 0.40 -13.40 21.73
CA LYS A 161 0.33 -14.71 21.06
C LYS A 161 0.91 -14.75 19.64
N ALA A 162 1.32 -13.62 19.07
CA ALA A 162 1.86 -13.56 17.71
C ALA A 162 3.08 -12.64 17.64
N SER A 163 4.05 -13.01 16.83
CA SER A 163 5.14 -12.14 16.44
C SER A 163 4.68 -11.27 15.29
N ARG A 164 4.95 -9.97 15.35
CA ARG A 164 4.69 -9.03 14.25
C ARG A 164 5.98 -8.32 13.88
N VAL A 165 6.19 -8.16 12.60
CA VAL A 165 7.27 -7.35 12.05
C VAL A 165 6.68 -6.04 11.55
N VAL A 166 7.27 -4.93 12.00
CA VAL A 166 6.95 -3.60 11.53
C VAL A 166 7.96 -3.22 10.48
N VAL A 167 7.50 -2.97 9.28
CA VAL A 167 8.32 -2.44 8.20
C VAL A 167 8.00 -0.98 8.01
N CYS A 168 9.05 -0.16 8.03
CA CYS A 168 8.96 1.27 7.91
C CYS A 168 9.19 1.68 6.44
N MET A 169 8.41 2.63 5.97
CA MET A 169 8.65 3.36 4.73
C MET A 169 9.18 4.73 5.07
N ASP A 170 10.49 4.88 5.02
CA ASP A 170 11.20 6.05 5.52
C ASP A 170 10.79 7.34 4.77
N LEU A 171 10.60 7.23 3.47
CA LEU A 171 10.24 8.37 2.61
C LEU A 171 8.94 9.07 3.06
N ILE A 172 7.97 8.33 3.56
CA ILE A 172 6.67 8.87 3.98
C ILE A 172 6.50 8.87 5.51
N ALA A 173 7.52 8.43 6.27
CA ALA A 173 7.48 8.27 7.72
C ALA A 173 6.24 7.48 8.19
N ARG A 174 5.93 6.39 7.53
CA ARG A 174 4.82 5.48 7.85
C ARG A 174 5.34 4.06 8.00
N ALA A 175 4.57 3.24 8.70
CA ALA A 175 4.89 1.84 8.88
C ALA A 175 3.66 0.95 8.79
N ALA A 176 3.87 -0.28 8.34
CA ALA A 176 2.90 -1.35 8.38
C ALA A 176 3.40 -2.49 9.26
N SER A 177 2.52 -3.09 10.05
CA SER A 177 2.82 -4.29 10.81
C SER A 177 2.20 -5.51 10.16
N VAL A 178 2.98 -6.57 10.06
CA VAL A 178 2.56 -7.85 9.50
C VAL A 178 2.73 -8.95 10.53
N GLU A 179 1.79 -9.89 10.60
CA GLU A 179 1.90 -11.06 11.45
C GLU A 179 2.78 -12.10 10.75
N VAL A 180 3.82 -12.59 11.47
CA VAL A 180 4.81 -13.53 10.93
C VAL A 180 5.10 -14.56 12.01
N GLU A 181 5.33 -15.80 11.61
CA GLU A 181 5.75 -16.85 12.54
C GLU A 181 7.17 -16.56 13.04
N SER A 182 7.42 -16.84 14.31
CA SER A 182 8.74 -16.59 14.92
C SER A 182 9.85 -17.47 14.32
N THR A 183 9.49 -18.61 13.73
CA THR A 183 10.39 -19.51 13.00
C THR A 183 10.93 -18.94 11.69
N ASP A 184 10.22 -17.93 11.15
CA ASP A 184 10.54 -17.30 9.87
C ASP A 184 11.33 -16.01 10.03
N LEU A 185 11.83 -15.75 11.25
CA LEU A 185 12.56 -14.53 11.58
C LEU A 185 14.02 -14.83 11.91
N GLU A 186 14.92 -14.11 11.27
CA GLU A 186 16.34 -14.05 11.59
C GLU A 186 16.68 -12.70 12.22
N ARG A 187 17.54 -12.71 13.20
CA ARG A 187 18.03 -11.49 13.88
C ARG A 187 19.21 -10.90 13.10
N ILE A 188 19.16 -9.59 12.83
CA ILE A 188 20.22 -8.83 12.17
C ILE A 188 20.74 -7.71 13.06
#